data_84aac9f69243a215990676a655a16811
#
_entry.id   84aac9f69243a215990676a655a16811
#
_cell.length_a   1.000
_cell.length_b   1.000
_cell.length_c   1.000
_cell.angle_alpha   90.00
_cell.angle_beta   90.00
_cell.angle_gamma   90.00
#
_symmetry.space_group_name_H-M   'P 1'
#
loop_
_entity.id
_entity.type
_entity.pdbx_description
1 polymer ?
#
loop_
_entity_poly.entity_id
_entity_poly.type
_entity_poly.pdbx_seq_one_letter_code
_entity_poly.pdbx_strand_id
1 'polypeptide(L)'
;MYKGDFPLKTKIITTAEAVPGMIVAEDIFGLQDYLIIPAHSELTNHSITRLKFYAINQIKIEINEDGEPERMDYGNTASDTYSEYIKSTLEFKKFNQAYDSVVTDFKKKIATVNGQLCEPIDAASLTDDMEKIIHESRNNTHIIHMFQCLLDSDDVTYTHSVSVAILCNAIGRWFGYSDEDIQVLTLAGMLHDIGKVTVPSAILHKPSRLTPAEYEIIKEHPQHGYDLLKDQNLDNRILNAVLMHHERTDGSGYPNGLKGDEIDDFAQIVAIADVYVAMTNPRVYRQANCPFDAMSVFEQDGFQQFSPKFLLPFLEGMANSYINCTVQLNDDRIGEIIMIDSQHITRPVIKIENQFIDLAKIKSCLLYTSPSPRDK
;
A
#
# COMPACT_ATOMS: atom_id res chain seq x y z
N MET A 1 5.91 -6.85 19.37
CA MET A 1 5.70 -6.09 20.62
C MET A 1 5.69 -4.64 20.22
N TYR A 2 4.51 -4.01 20.12
CA TYR A 2 4.45 -2.56 20.26
C TYR A 2 5.37 -2.17 21.41
N LYS A 3 6.12 -1.05 21.31
CA LYS A 3 6.94 -0.49 22.39
C LYS A 3 6.34 -0.95 23.72
N GLY A 4 7.02 -1.82 24.45
CA GLY A 4 6.51 -2.71 25.48
C GLY A 4 5.32 -2.16 26.26
N ASP A 5 4.41 -3.00 26.72
CA ASP A 5 3.17 -2.85 27.50
C ASP A 5 3.11 -1.74 28.60
N PHE A 6 3.67 -0.57 28.30
CA PHE A 6 3.41 0.64 29.07
C PHE A 6 2.28 1.38 28.34
N PRO A 7 1.13 1.59 28.98
CA PRO A 7 0.07 2.40 28.41
C PRO A 7 0.67 3.75 28.02
N LEU A 8 0.60 4.08 26.69
CA LEU A 8 1.01 5.39 26.20
C LEU A 8 0.35 6.45 27.08
N LYS A 9 1.15 7.29 27.72
CA LYS A 9 0.61 8.40 28.49
C LYS A 9 0.00 9.37 27.49
N THR A 10 -1.24 9.77 27.75
CA THR A 10 -1.99 10.63 26.83
C THR A 10 -2.56 11.84 27.59
N LYS A 11 -2.77 12.93 26.86
CA LYS A 11 -3.35 14.17 27.39
C LYS A 11 -4.38 14.71 26.43
N ILE A 12 -5.51 15.16 26.95
CA ILE A 12 -6.52 15.88 26.16
C ILE A 12 -6.12 17.36 26.15
N ILE A 13 -6.06 17.93 24.94
CA ILE A 13 -5.82 19.34 24.69
C ILE A 13 -6.93 19.92 23.83
N THR A 14 -7.10 21.23 23.88
CA THR A 14 -7.97 21.91 22.92
C THR A 14 -7.27 22.04 21.56
N THR A 15 -8.03 22.11 20.47
CA THR A 15 -7.49 22.36 19.13
C THR A 15 -6.75 23.71 19.05
N ALA A 16 -7.04 24.64 19.93
CA ALA A 16 -6.33 25.92 20.02
C ALA A 16 -4.91 25.78 20.62
N GLU A 17 -4.69 24.78 21.48
CA GLU A 17 -3.39 24.45 22.08
C GLU A 17 -2.56 23.51 21.19
N ALA A 18 -3.18 22.93 20.17
CA ALA A 18 -2.49 22.04 19.23
C ALA A 18 -1.44 22.81 18.43
N VAL A 19 -0.22 22.27 18.40
CA VAL A 19 0.88 22.80 17.59
C VAL A 19 1.47 21.70 16.71
N PRO A 20 2.04 22.02 15.56
CA PRO A 20 2.69 21.05 14.69
C PRO A 20 3.76 20.26 15.44
N GLY A 21 3.92 19.01 15.06
CA GLY A 21 4.85 18.09 15.69
C GLY A 21 4.24 17.23 16.81
N MET A 22 3.08 17.58 17.37
CA MET A 22 2.38 16.76 18.35
C MET A 22 1.81 15.48 17.69
N ILE A 23 1.78 14.37 18.42
CA ILE A 23 1.27 13.09 17.94
C ILE A 23 -0.13 12.84 18.50
N VAL A 24 -1.07 12.47 17.63
CA VAL A 24 -2.45 12.14 18.01
C VAL A 24 -2.48 10.74 18.61
N ALA A 25 -3.15 10.57 19.77
CA ALA A 25 -3.19 9.31 20.49
C ALA A 25 -4.34 8.37 20.08
N GLU A 26 -5.35 8.87 19.38
CA GLU A 26 -6.51 8.09 18.93
C GLU A 26 -7.06 8.65 17.62
N ASP A 27 -7.80 7.82 16.86
CA ASP A 27 -8.45 8.24 15.62
C ASP A 27 -9.42 9.39 15.87
N ILE A 28 -9.35 10.43 15.06
CA ILE A 28 -10.24 11.59 15.13
C ILE A 28 -11.24 11.50 13.99
N PHE A 29 -12.51 11.39 14.35
CA PHE A 29 -13.62 11.32 13.39
C PHE A 29 -14.40 12.64 13.35
N GLY A 30 -14.90 12.96 12.17
CA GLY A 30 -15.84 14.05 11.94
C GLY A 30 -17.30 13.58 11.98
N LEU A 31 -18.18 14.45 11.47
CA LEU A 31 -19.58 14.10 11.27
C LEU A 31 -19.69 12.90 10.30
N GLN A 32 -20.61 11.96 10.61
CA GLN A 32 -20.85 10.72 9.83
C GLN A 32 -19.66 9.71 9.86
N ASP A 33 -18.92 9.65 10.97
CA ASP A 33 -17.80 8.72 11.17
C ASP A 33 -16.69 8.81 10.10
N TYR A 34 -16.55 9.97 9.46
CA TYR A 34 -15.47 10.22 8.52
C TYR A 34 -14.16 10.45 9.29
N LEU A 35 -13.15 9.59 9.03
CA LEU A 35 -11.83 9.71 9.66
C LEU A 35 -11.14 11.00 9.19
N ILE A 36 -10.86 11.91 10.14
CA ILE A 36 -10.16 13.17 9.88
C ILE A 36 -8.65 13.01 10.03
N ILE A 37 -8.21 12.44 11.16
CA ILE A 37 -6.79 12.21 11.47
C ILE A 37 -6.67 10.83 12.10
N PRO A 38 -5.86 9.93 11.54
CA PRO A 38 -5.59 8.62 12.16
C PRO A 38 -4.83 8.75 13.48
N ALA A 39 -5.01 7.78 14.38
CA ALA A 39 -4.18 7.63 15.58
C ALA A 39 -2.69 7.56 15.19
N HIS A 40 -1.84 7.99 16.12
CA HIS A 40 -0.37 8.00 15.98
C HIS A 40 0.15 8.84 14.80
N SER A 41 -0.71 9.71 14.25
CA SER A 41 -0.32 10.68 13.22
C SER A 41 0.20 11.96 13.87
N GLU A 42 1.17 12.57 13.21
CA GLU A 42 1.66 13.87 13.61
C GLU A 42 0.71 14.99 13.17
N LEU A 43 0.54 15.97 14.03
CA LEU A 43 -0.17 17.19 13.70
C LEU A 43 0.70 18.12 12.87
N THR A 44 0.22 18.45 11.68
CA THR A 44 0.76 19.53 10.85
C THR A 44 -0.07 20.80 11.03
N ASN A 45 0.41 21.95 10.55
CA ASN A 45 -0.42 23.16 10.49
C ASN A 45 -1.75 22.91 9.76
N HIS A 46 -1.72 22.01 8.77
CA HIS A 46 -2.89 21.66 7.98
C HIS A 46 -3.86 20.78 8.78
N SER A 47 -3.37 19.73 9.46
CA SER A 47 -4.21 18.87 10.31
C SER A 47 -4.92 19.71 11.38
N ILE A 48 -4.24 20.69 11.98
CA ILE A 48 -4.82 21.64 12.94
C ILE A 48 -5.90 22.51 12.28
N THR A 49 -5.69 22.95 11.05
CA THR A 49 -6.69 23.70 10.28
C THR A 49 -7.91 22.83 9.97
N ARG A 50 -7.72 21.56 9.61
CA ARG A 50 -8.82 20.59 9.40
C ARG A 50 -9.62 20.38 10.69
N LEU A 51 -8.97 20.18 11.82
CA LEU A 51 -9.66 20.06 13.11
C LEU A 51 -10.58 21.25 13.38
N LYS A 52 -10.09 22.48 13.11
CA LYS A 52 -10.89 23.72 13.24
C LYS A 52 -12.05 23.74 12.24
N PHE A 53 -11.81 23.36 11.00
CA PHE A 53 -12.84 23.32 9.95
C PHE A 53 -13.98 22.34 10.28
N TYR A 54 -13.65 21.17 10.82
CA TYR A 54 -14.64 20.18 11.25
C TYR A 54 -15.18 20.43 12.68
N ALA A 55 -14.88 21.61 13.25
CA ALA A 55 -15.31 22.02 14.60
C ALA A 55 -14.91 21.00 15.72
N ILE A 56 -13.79 20.31 15.53
CA ILE A 56 -13.21 19.46 16.56
C ILE A 56 -12.52 20.35 17.58
N ASN A 57 -13.09 20.44 18.78
CA ASN A 57 -12.62 21.37 19.81
C ASN A 57 -11.56 20.78 20.74
N GLN A 58 -11.52 19.45 20.86
CA GLN A 58 -10.57 18.74 21.72
C GLN A 58 -10.03 17.52 20.99
N ILE A 59 -8.77 17.21 21.26
CA ILE A 59 -8.07 16.04 20.75
C ILE A 59 -7.23 15.42 21.84
N LYS A 60 -6.92 14.14 21.69
CA LYS A 60 -6.04 13.41 22.61
C LYS A 60 -4.68 13.24 21.94
N ILE A 61 -3.63 13.64 22.65
CA ILE A 61 -2.24 13.58 22.17
C ILE A 61 -1.39 12.66 23.02
N GLU A 62 -0.31 12.16 22.46
CA GLU A 62 0.72 11.42 23.18
C GLU A 62 1.62 12.38 23.96
N ILE A 63 2.04 11.94 25.16
CA ILE A 63 2.99 12.68 25.98
C ILE A 63 4.12 11.76 26.43
N ASN A 64 5.31 12.33 26.59
CA ASN A 64 6.49 11.64 27.13
C ASN A 64 6.40 11.41 28.65
N GLU A 65 7.43 10.83 29.25
CA GLU A 65 7.47 10.54 30.69
C GLU A 65 7.37 11.80 31.57
N ASP A 66 7.83 12.94 31.05
CA ASP A 66 7.83 14.23 31.74
C ASP A 66 6.46 14.95 31.62
N GLY A 67 5.50 14.38 30.89
CA GLY A 67 4.17 14.94 30.66
C GLY A 67 4.11 16.02 29.58
N GLU A 68 5.19 16.23 28.85
CA GLU A 68 5.25 17.13 27.69
C GLU A 68 4.76 16.41 26.43
N PRO A 69 4.14 17.12 25.46
CA PRO A 69 3.74 16.54 24.20
C PRO A 69 4.92 15.85 23.51
N GLU A 70 4.75 14.59 23.13
CA GLU A 70 5.72 13.91 22.28
C GLU A 70 5.75 14.65 20.95
N ARG A 71 6.91 15.12 20.54
CA ARG A 71 7.10 15.87 19.30
C ARG A 71 8.13 15.18 18.44
N MET A 72 7.89 15.16 17.14
CA MET A 72 8.92 14.85 16.17
C MET A 72 9.85 16.06 16.01
N ASP A 73 11.16 15.81 16.13
CA ASP A 73 12.16 16.83 15.90
C ASP A 73 12.44 16.97 14.40
N TYR A 74 11.80 17.95 13.78
CA TYR A 74 12.15 18.36 12.41
C TYR A 74 13.42 19.17 12.46
N GLY A 75 14.55 18.55 12.19
CA GLY A 75 15.74 19.29 11.79
C GLY A 75 15.36 20.25 10.65
N ASN A 76 15.61 21.52 10.85
CA ASN A 76 15.29 22.65 9.97
C ASN A 76 16.04 22.50 8.63
N THR A 77 15.48 21.72 7.66
CA THR A 77 15.98 21.66 6.28
C THR A 77 14.85 21.98 5.32
N ALA A 78 14.86 23.19 4.82
CA ALA A 78 13.82 23.81 3.99
C ALA A 78 13.81 23.32 2.53
N SER A 79 14.21 22.07 2.24
CA SER A 79 14.32 21.56 0.85
C SER A 79 13.99 20.07 0.65
N ASP A 80 13.68 19.32 1.72
CA ASP A 80 13.49 17.89 1.55
C ASP A 80 12.02 17.60 1.24
N THR A 81 11.78 16.81 0.19
CA THR A 81 10.44 16.29 -0.12
C THR A 81 9.97 15.37 1.00
N TYR A 82 8.66 15.20 1.17
CA TYR A 82 8.11 14.28 2.18
C TYR A 82 8.69 12.86 2.05
N SER A 83 8.95 12.38 0.83
CA SER A 83 9.60 11.09 0.58
C SER A 83 11.04 11.05 1.12
N GLU A 84 11.84 12.10 0.92
CA GLU A 84 13.20 12.20 1.47
C GLU A 84 13.17 12.24 2.99
N TYR A 85 12.21 12.96 3.56
CA TYR A 85 11.98 12.94 5.00
C TYR A 85 11.71 11.53 5.51
N ILE A 86 10.71 10.81 4.94
CA ILE A 86 10.41 9.42 5.33
C ILE A 86 11.65 8.54 5.21
N LYS A 87 12.39 8.60 4.09
CA LYS A 87 13.62 7.82 3.87
C LYS A 87 14.73 8.13 4.89
N SER A 88 14.74 9.32 5.46
CA SER A 88 15.72 9.72 6.48
C SER A 88 15.41 9.17 7.87
N THR A 89 14.15 8.83 8.15
CA THR A 89 13.69 8.39 9.47
C THR A 89 14.29 7.06 9.92
N LEU A 90 14.40 6.86 11.24
CA LEU A 90 14.86 5.59 11.80
C LEU A 90 13.86 4.48 11.54
N GLU A 91 12.57 4.80 11.58
CA GLU A 91 11.49 3.86 11.28
C GLU A 91 11.58 3.33 9.86
N PHE A 92 11.80 4.20 8.87
CA PHE A 92 11.98 3.75 7.48
C PHE A 92 13.20 2.87 7.32
N LYS A 93 14.32 3.20 7.96
CA LYS A 93 15.54 2.36 7.91
C LYS A 93 15.29 0.96 8.47
N LYS A 94 14.55 0.85 9.58
CA LYS A 94 14.15 -0.43 10.17
C LYS A 94 13.17 -1.18 9.28
N PHE A 95 12.16 -0.47 8.76
CA PHE A 95 11.20 -1.02 7.82
C PHE A 95 11.88 -1.59 6.57
N ASN A 96 12.80 -0.84 5.97
CA ASN A 96 13.57 -1.30 4.82
C ASN A 96 14.45 -2.52 5.14
N GLN A 97 15.11 -2.54 6.30
CA GLN A 97 15.88 -3.70 6.75
C GLN A 97 15.00 -4.93 6.97
N ALA A 98 13.83 -4.77 7.60
CA ALA A 98 12.85 -5.84 7.79
C ALA A 98 12.35 -6.36 6.44
N TYR A 99 12.02 -5.46 5.51
CA TYR A 99 11.61 -5.79 4.16
C TYR A 99 12.65 -6.62 3.41
N ASP A 100 13.90 -6.16 3.36
CA ASP A 100 15.00 -6.87 2.68
C ASP A 100 15.27 -8.25 3.29
N SER A 101 15.17 -8.36 4.63
CA SER A 101 15.30 -9.64 5.33
C SER A 101 14.18 -10.59 4.93
N VAL A 102 12.92 -10.11 4.94
CA VAL A 102 11.75 -10.92 4.59
C VAL A 102 11.81 -11.38 3.14
N VAL A 103 12.17 -10.49 2.20
CA VAL A 103 12.35 -10.86 0.78
C VAL A 103 13.40 -11.97 0.64
N THR A 104 14.53 -11.83 1.33
CA THR A 104 15.63 -12.81 1.30
C THR A 104 15.19 -14.16 1.87
N ASP A 105 14.47 -14.15 3.00
CA ASP A 105 14.03 -15.37 3.67
C ASP A 105 12.86 -16.01 2.92
N PHE A 106 11.95 -15.24 2.35
CA PHE A 106 10.91 -15.73 1.46
C PHE A 106 11.48 -16.44 0.26
N LYS A 107 12.48 -15.87 -0.41
CA LYS A 107 13.20 -16.50 -1.53
C LYS A 107 13.78 -17.87 -1.15
N LYS A 108 14.35 -18.01 0.04
CA LYS A 108 14.89 -19.29 0.53
C LYS A 108 13.77 -20.30 0.80
N LYS A 109 12.68 -19.87 1.44
CA LYS A 109 11.51 -20.72 1.78
C LYS A 109 10.78 -21.24 0.54
N ILE A 110 10.79 -20.48 -0.56
CA ILE A 110 10.16 -20.86 -1.84
C ILE A 110 11.12 -21.62 -2.77
N ALA A 111 12.31 -21.99 -2.29
CA ALA A 111 13.26 -22.76 -3.10
C ALA A 111 12.64 -24.08 -3.57
N THR A 112 12.87 -24.40 -4.84
CA THR A 112 12.32 -25.62 -5.47
C THR A 112 13.43 -26.47 -6.10
N VAL A 113 13.17 -27.76 -6.15
CA VAL A 113 13.98 -28.71 -6.93
C VAL A 113 13.05 -29.48 -7.87
N ASN A 114 13.36 -29.48 -9.17
CA ASN A 114 12.55 -30.12 -10.20
C ASN A 114 11.07 -29.71 -10.20
N GLY A 115 10.78 -28.43 -9.89
CA GLY A 115 9.42 -27.89 -9.86
C GLY A 115 8.60 -28.29 -8.63
N GLN A 116 9.23 -28.87 -7.62
CA GLN A 116 8.60 -29.17 -6.32
C GLN A 116 9.24 -28.33 -5.22
N LEU A 117 8.45 -27.90 -4.24
CA LEU A 117 8.98 -27.20 -3.07
C LEU A 117 9.94 -28.11 -2.31
N CYS A 118 11.08 -27.57 -1.87
CA CYS A 118 12.06 -28.32 -1.07
C CYS A 118 11.51 -28.69 0.31
N GLU A 119 10.68 -27.81 0.87
CA GLU A 119 10.05 -27.98 2.18
C GLU A 119 8.58 -27.52 2.12
N PRO A 120 7.70 -28.03 3.01
CA PRO A 120 6.34 -27.53 3.15
C PRO A 120 6.33 -26.04 3.53
N ILE A 121 5.30 -25.33 3.09
CA ILE A 121 5.10 -23.92 3.45
C ILE A 121 4.71 -23.81 4.93
N ASP A 122 5.53 -23.14 5.70
CA ASP A 122 5.22 -22.74 7.08
C ASP A 122 4.50 -21.39 7.09
N ALA A 123 3.16 -21.44 7.07
CA ALA A 123 2.31 -20.26 7.09
C ALA A 123 2.57 -19.36 8.33
N ALA A 124 2.79 -19.96 9.49
CA ALA A 124 3.06 -19.22 10.71
C ALA A 124 4.37 -18.42 10.60
N SER A 125 5.42 -19.07 10.09
CA SER A 125 6.71 -18.39 9.87
C SER A 125 6.61 -17.25 8.83
N LEU A 126 5.78 -17.40 7.78
CA LEU A 126 5.55 -16.32 6.81
C LEU A 126 4.74 -15.17 7.42
N THR A 127 3.75 -15.48 8.26
CA THR A 127 2.98 -14.47 9.00
C THR A 127 3.89 -13.67 9.94
N ASP A 128 4.72 -14.34 10.73
CA ASP A 128 5.69 -13.71 11.63
C ASP A 128 6.66 -12.78 10.86
N ASP A 129 7.07 -13.20 9.66
CA ASP A 129 7.94 -12.37 8.81
C ASP A 129 7.21 -11.11 8.35
N MET A 130 5.95 -11.19 7.93
CA MET A 130 5.17 -10.02 7.53
C MET A 130 4.89 -9.09 8.72
N GLU A 131 4.62 -9.65 9.90
CA GLU A 131 4.45 -8.86 11.12
C GLU A 131 5.68 -8.03 11.45
N LYS A 132 6.90 -8.52 11.23
CA LYS A 132 8.15 -7.75 11.42
C LYS A 132 8.17 -6.47 10.58
N ILE A 133 7.67 -6.53 9.34
CA ILE A 133 7.58 -5.35 8.47
C ILE A 133 6.50 -4.39 8.98
N ILE A 134 5.31 -4.94 9.26
CA ILE A 134 4.13 -4.16 9.63
C ILE A 134 4.34 -3.43 10.97
N HIS A 135 5.00 -4.06 11.92
CA HIS A 135 5.30 -3.48 13.24
C HIS A 135 6.22 -2.25 13.20
N GLU A 136 6.99 -2.06 12.14
CA GLU A 136 7.79 -0.84 11.96
C GLU A 136 6.96 0.35 11.51
N SER A 137 5.66 0.15 11.23
CA SER A 137 4.72 1.22 10.87
C SER A 137 3.87 1.64 12.06
N ARG A 138 3.51 2.93 12.12
CA ARG A 138 2.65 3.49 13.18
C ARG A 138 1.18 3.20 12.97
N ASN A 139 0.75 3.23 11.72
CA ASN A 139 -0.63 3.02 11.28
C ASN A 139 -0.67 2.66 9.79
N ASN A 140 -1.87 2.41 9.28
CA ASN A 140 -2.07 1.98 7.90
C ASN A 140 -1.64 3.03 6.85
N THR A 141 -1.79 4.31 7.12
CA THR A 141 -1.29 5.39 6.25
C THR A 141 0.23 5.40 6.22
N HIS A 142 0.88 5.25 7.38
CA HIS A 142 2.33 5.25 7.47
C HIS A 142 2.97 4.06 6.74
N ILE A 143 2.34 2.85 6.79
CA ILE A 143 2.85 1.70 6.02
C ILE A 143 2.80 1.95 4.51
N ILE A 144 1.73 2.60 4.01
CA ILE A 144 1.63 2.97 2.60
C ILE A 144 2.72 3.97 2.20
N HIS A 145 2.98 4.98 3.04
CA HIS A 145 4.06 5.94 2.77
C HIS A 145 5.43 5.28 2.73
N MET A 146 5.74 4.42 3.72
CA MET A 146 7.02 3.68 3.73
C MET A 146 7.13 2.72 2.55
N PHE A 147 6.05 2.01 2.23
CA PHE A 147 5.98 1.11 1.08
C PHE A 147 6.30 1.84 -0.23
N GLN A 148 5.74 3.04 -0.45
CA GLN A 148 6.02 3.84 -1.64
C GLN A 148 7.48 4.31 -1.74
N CYS A 149 8.17 4.41 -0.61
CA CYS A 149 9.58 4.76 -0.58
C CYS A 149 10.54 3.58 -0.86
N LEU A 150 10.04 2.32 -0.90
CA LEU A 150 10.85 1.12 -1.13
C LEU A 150 11.25 0.88 -2.60
N LEU A 151 10.74 1.64 -3.55
CA LEU A 151 10.66 1.32 -4.98
C LEU A 151 11.98 1.21 -5.77
N ASP A 152 13.11 0.87 -5.13
CA ASP A 152 14.44 0.87 -5.77
C ASP A 152 15.18 -0.51 -5.79
N SER A 153 14.51 -1.69 -5.61
CA SER A 153 15.22 -2.98 -5.50
C SER A 153 15.25 -3.83 -6.78
N ASP A 154 16.36 -4.55 -6.99
CA ASP A 154 16.69 -5.29 -8.24
C ASP A 154 16.02 -6.68 -8.40
N ASP A 155 15.44 -7.29 -7.36
CA ASP A 155 14.84 -8.64 -7.43
C ASP A 155 13.33 -8.59 -7.63
N VAL A 156 12.89 -8.54 -8.89
CA VAL A 156 11.52 -8.15 -9.27
C VAL A 156 10.43 -9.11 -8.79
N THR A 157 10.69 -10.43 -8.65
CA THR A 157 9.62 -11.40 -8.37
C THR A 157 9.27 -11.49 -6.89
N TYR A 158 10.26 -11.65 -6.01
CA TYR A 158 10.02 -11.82 -4.57
C TYR A 158 9.68 -10.50 -3.89
N THR A 159 10.33 -9.40 -4.30
CA THR A 159 9.97 -8.04 -3.87
C THR A 159 8.54 -7.70 -4.25
N HIS A 160 8.09 -8.09 -5.45
CA HIS A 160 6.71 -7.92 -5.89
C HIS A 160 5.74 -8.65 -4.95
N SER A 161 5.97 -9.92 -4.66
CA SER A 161 5.11 -10.71 -3.78
C SER A 161 5.00 -10.13 -2.37
N VAL A 162 6.12 -9.70 -1.76
CA VAL A 162 6.12 -9.03 -0.45
C VAL A 162 5.40 -7.68 -0.52
N SER A 163 5.57 -6.92 -1.60
CA SER A 163 4.88 -5.66 -1.83
C SER A 163 3.35 -5.84 -1.95
N VAL A 164 2.90 -6.87 -2.68
CA VAL A 164 1.47 -7.21 -2.78
C VAL A 164 0.93 -7.64 -1.42
N ALA A 165 1.69 -8.40 -0.62
CA ALA A 165 1.29 -8.78 0.73
C ALA A 165 1.11 -7.58 1.67
N ILE A 166 2.02 -6.60 1.65
CA ILE A 166 1.90 -5.35 2.42
C ILE A 166 0.61 -4.60 2.02
N LEU A 167 0.35 -4.49 0.73
CA LEU A 167 -0.85 -3.80 0.24
C LEU A 167 -2.12 -4.57 0.59
N CYS A 168 -2.13 -5.89 0.50
CA CYS A 168 -3.25 -6.73 0.93
C CYS A 168 -3.55 -6.56 2.44
N ASN A 169 -2.53 -6.48 3.28
CA ASN A 169 -2.69 -6.16 4.71
C ASN A 169 -3.36 -4.81 4.92
N ALA A 170 -2.89 -3.78 4.22
CA ALA A 170 -3.48 -2.44 4.30
C ALA A 170 -4.94 -2.43 3.84
N ILE A 171 -5.26 -3.11 2.73
CA ILE A 171 -6.63 -3.22 2.19
C ILE A 171 -7.54 -3.94 3.19
N GLY A 172 -7.09 -5.06 3.79
CA GLY A 172 -7.86 -5.79 4.79
C GLY A 172 -8.25 -4.90 5.99
N ARG A 173 -7.33 -4.02 6.43
CA ARG A 173 -7.62 -3.04 7.48
C ARG A 173 -8.63 -1.99 7.04
N TRP A 174 -8.54 -1.48 5.80
CA TRP A 174 -9.54 -0.54 5.27
C TRP A 174 -10.94 -1.16 5.16
N PHE A 175 -11.02 -2.47 4.94
CA PHE A 175 -12.29 -3.20 4.88
C PHE A 175 -12.81 -3.60 6.26
N GLY A 176 -12.05 -3.36 7.35
CA GLY A 176 -12.42 -3.72 8.70
C GLY A 176 -12.47 -5.25 8.92
N TYR A 177 -11.65 -6.00 8.20
CA TYR A 177 -11.53 -7.45 8.40
C TYR A 177 -10.95 -7.77 9.78
N SER A 178 -11.24 -8.98 10.27
CA SER A 178 -10.61 -9.48 11.50
C SER A 178 -9.10 -9.65 11.31
N ASP A 179 -8.33 -9.63 12.40
CA ASP A 179 -6.88 -9.84 12.33
C ASP A 179 -6.54 -11.20 11.69
N GLU A 180 -7.34 -12.24 11.94
CA GLU A 180 -7.19 -13.56 11.31
C GLU A 180 -7.39 -13.48 9.78
N ASP A 181 -8.44 -12.81 9.32
CA ASP A 181 -8.71 -12.63 7.88
C ASP A 181 -7.63 -11.77 7.21
N ILE A 182 -7.12 -10.74 7.91
CA ILE A 182 -6.01 -9.91 7.43
C ILE A 182 -4.74 -10.73 7.26
N GLN A 183 -4.42 -11.63 8.20
CA GLN A 183 -3.29 -12.53 8.08
C GLN A 183 -3.43 -13.47 6.87
N VAL A 184 -4.61 -14.09 6.69
CA VAL A 184 -4.90 -14.96 5.53
C VAL A 184 -4.78 -14.18 4.22
N LEU A 185 -5.35 -12.97 4.14
CA LEU A 185 -5.27 -12.12 2.95
C LEU A 185 -3.82 -11.67 2.65
N THR A 186 -3.05 -11.37 3.69
CA THR A 186 -1.62 -11.03 3.58
C THR A 186 -0.82 -12.19 2.99
N LEU A 187 -1.04 -13.40 3.48
CA LEU A 187 -0.40 -14.61 2.96
C LEU A 187 -0.86 -14.93 1.53
N ALA A 188 -2.14 -14.71 1.22
CA ALA A 188 -2.65 -14.85 -0.14
C ALA A 188 -1.91 -13.92 -1.11
N GLY A 189 -1.71 -12.65 -0.73
CA GLY A 189 -0.91 -11.70 -1.49
C GLY A 189 0.57 -12.12 -1.60
N MET A 190 1.16 -12.70 -0.54
CA MET A 190 2.55 -13.15 -0.57
C MET A 190 2.77 -14.36 -1.47
N LEU A 191 1.80 -15.26 -1.55
CA LEU A 191 1.92 -16.55 -2.26
C LEU A 191 1.29 -16.55 -3.66
N HIS A 192 0.57 -15.47 -4.08
CA HIS A 192 -0.21 -15.47 -5.32
C HIS A 192 0.60 -15.89 -6.56
N ASP A 193 1.85 -15.52 -6.61
CA ASP A 193 2.77 -15.72 -7.74
C ASP A 193 3.72 -16.95 -7.55
N ILE A 194 3.52 -17.78 -6.54
CA ILE A 194 4.43 -18.89 -6.21
C ILE A 194 4.65 -19.84 -7.39
N GLY A 195 3.67 -20.03 -8.24
CA GLY A 195 3.77 -20.88 -9.42
C GLY A 195 4.79 -20.41 -10.45
N LYS A 196 5.24 -19.16 -10.40
CA LYS A 196 6.30 -18.62 -11.27
C LYS A 196 7.64 -19.34 -11.09
N VAL A 197 7.86 -20.04 -9.97
CA VAL A 197 9.06 -20.88 -9.76
C VAL A 197 9.16 -22.05 -10.73
N THR A 198 8.05 -22.46 -11.35
CA THR A 198 8.03 -23.51 -12.38
C THR A 198 8.27 -23.00 -13.80
N VAL A 199 8.18 -21.67 -14.00
CA VAL A 199 8.38 -21.05 -15.31
C VAL A 199 9.88 -21.06 -15.66
N PRO A 200 10.27 -21.49 -16.88
CA PRO A 200 11.67 -21.43 -17.30
C PRO A 200 12.29 -20.04 -17.14
N SER A 201 13.45 -19.96 -16.48
CA SER A 201 14.13 -18.69 -16.18
C SER A 201 14.39 -17.86 -17.43
N ALA A 202 14.65 -18.47 -18.57
CA ALA A 202 14.86 -17.80 -19.86
C ALA A 202 13.59 -17.05 -20.35
N ILE A 203 12.40 -17.49 -19.95
CA ILE A 203 11.12 -16.84 -20.26
C ILE A 203 10.82 -15.79 -19.19
N LEU A 204 10.93 -16.17 -17.92
CA LEU A 204 10.59 -15.29 -16.79
C LEU A 204 11.45 -14.01 -16.76
N HIS A 205 12.75 -14.13 -17.04
CA HIS A 205 13.70 -13.00 -17.02
C HIS A 205 14.08 -12.52 -18.44
N LYS A 206 13.24 -12.79 -19.45
CA LYS A 206 13.52 -12.38 -20.83
C LYS A 206 13.59 -10.85 -20.92
N PRO A 207 14.70 -10.29 -21.44
CA PRO A 207 14.88 -8.85 -21.53
C PRO A 207 14.12 -8.18 -22.68
N SER A 208 13.22 -8.88 -23.36
CA SER A 208 12.42 -8.37 -24.48
C SER A 208 10.96 -8.79 -24.32
N ARG A 209 10.09 -8.29 -25.17
CA ARG A 209 8.67 -8.71 -25.17
C ARG A 209 8.56 -10.22 -25.36
N LEU A 210 7.66 -10.84 -24.60
CA LEU A 210 7.32 -12.24 -24.75
C LEU A 210 6.62 -12.49 -26.09
N THR A 211 6.90 -13.62 -26.72
CA THR A 211 6.08 -14.13 -27.81
C THR A 211 4.72 -14.62 -27.26
N PRO A 212 3.69 -14.76 -28.12
CA PRO A 212 2.42 -15.34 -27.68
C PRO A 212 2.56 -16.72 -27.02
N ALA A 213 3.43 -17.58 -27.54
CA ALA A 213 3.69 -18.91 -26.98
C ALA A 213 4.36 -18.83 -25.58
N GLU A 214 5.32 -17.94 -25.38
CA GLU A 214 5.96 -17.73 -24.07
C GLU A 214 4.97 -17.13 -23.06
N TYR A 215 4.06 -16.26 -23.52
CA TYR A 215 3.02 -15.69 -22.67
C TYR A 215 2.02 -16.76 -22.19
N GLU A 216 1.64 -17.73 -23.06
CA GLU A 216 0.79 -18.85 -22.65
C GLU A 216 1.46 -19.69 -21.54
N ILE A 217 2.79 -19.92 -21.61
CA ILE A 217 3.54 -20.61 -20.55
C ILE A 217 3.45 -19.84 -19.22
N ILE A 218 3.57 -18.51 -19.27
CA ILE A 218 3.43 -17.71 -18.04
C ILE A 218 2.01 -17.81 -17.48
N LYS A 219 0.97 -17.83 -18.31
CA LYS A 219 -0.42 -17.94 -17.86
C LYS A 219 -0.74 -19.25 -17.11
N GLU A 220 0.13 -20.23 -17.15
CA GLU A 220 -0.04 -21.48 -16.40
C GLU A 220 0.37 -21.34 -14.92
N HIS A 221 1.08 -20.25 -14.51
CA HIS A 221 1.57 -20.13 -13.13
C HIS A 221 0.47 -20.14 -12.05
N PRO A 222 -0.76 -19.62 -12.23
CA PRO A 222 -1.80 -19.71 -11.19
C PRO A 222 -2.17 -21.18 -10.92
N GLN A 223 -2.34 -22.00 -11.97
CA GLN A 223 -2.61 -23.42 -11.84
C GLN A 223 -1.42 -24.17 -11.22
N HIS A 224 -0.20 -23.88 -11.65
CA HIS A 224 1.01 -24.47 -11.07
C HIS A 224 1.17 -24.08 -9.60
N GLY A 225 0.88 -22.83 -9.24
CA GLY A 225 0.90 -22.37 -7.85
C GLY A 225 -0.12 -23.11 -6.99
N TYR A 226 -1.34 -23.26 -7.47
CA TYR A 226 -2.38 -24.06 -6.82
C TYR A 226 -1.92 -25.51 -6.62
N ASP A 227 -1.36 -26.13 -7.65
CA ASP A 227 -0.87 -27.53 -7.59
C ASP A 227 0.30 -27.72 -6.61
N LEU A 228 1.17 -26.71 -6.44
CA LEU A 228 2.24 -26.70 -5.44
C LEU A 228 1.71 -26.61 -4.00
N LEU A 229 0.56 -25.95 -3.80
CA LEU A 229 0.04 -25.61 -2.47
C LEU A 229 -1.15 -26.45 -2.00
N LYS A 230 -1.91 -27.09 -2.91
CA LYS A 230 -3.19 -27.77 -2.59
C LYS A 230 -3.10 -28.85 -1.52
N ASP A 231 -1.96 -29.51 -1.38
CA ASP A 231 -1.72 -30.55 -0.38
C ASP A 231 -1.03 -30.02 0.89
N GLN A 232 -0.83 -28.68 0.98
CA GLN A 232 -0.32 -27.99 2.15
C GLN A 232 -1.49 -27.67 3.11
N ASN A 233 -1.19 -27.53 4.40
CA ASN A 233 -2.19 -27.17 5.40
C ASN A 233 -2.39 -25.64 5.42
N LEU A 234 -2.98 -25.08 4.33
CA LEU A 234 -3.26 -23.66 4.14
C LEU A 234 -4.76 -23.41 4.08
N ASP A 235 -5.18 -22.19 4.44
CA ASP A 235 -6.58 -21.74 4.26
C ASP A 235 -6.96 -21.79 2.77
N ASN A 236 -8.14 -22.29 2.46
CA ASN A 236 -8.64 -22.42 1.09
C ASN A 236 -8.69 -21.08 0.33
N ARG A 237 -8.90 -19.96 1.04
CA ARG A 237 -8.90 -18.62 0.45
C ARG A 237 -7.53 -18.24 -0.11
N ILE A 238 -6.43 -18.73 0.48
CA ILE A 238 -5.08 -18.58 -0.08
C ILE A 238 -4.97 -19.33 -1.40
N LEU A 239 -5.42 -20.60 -1.42
CA LEU A 239 -5.39 -21.44 -2.63
C LEU A 239 -6.24 -20.82 -3.76
N ASN A 240 -7.43 -20.31 -3.42
CA ASN A 240 -8.29 -19.62 -4.36
C ASN A 240 -7.63 -18.34 -4.91
N ALA A 241 -7.00 -17.54 -4.05
CA ALA A 241 -6.30 -16.33 -4.48
C ALA A 241 -5.13 -16.67 -5.43
N VAL A 242 -4.34 -17.70 -5.11
CA VAL A 242 -3.25 -18.17 -6.00
C VAL A 242 -3.78 -18.60 -7.36
N LEU A 243 -4.93 -19.32 -7.41
CA LEU A 243 -5.51 -19.80 -8.66
C LEU A 243 -6.19 -18.69 -9.47
N MET A 244 -6.85 -17.73 -8.79
CA MET A 244 -7.83 -16.82 -9.42
C MET A 244 -7.40 -15.36 -9.51
N HIS A 245 -6.21 -14.94 -9.03
CA HIS A 245 -5.81 -13.52 -9.02
C HIS A 245 -5.70 -12.88 -10.42
N HIS A 246 -5.63 -13.67 -11.47
CA HIS A 246 -5.69 -13.19 -12.84
C HIS A 246 -7.06 -13.32 -13.49
N GLU A 247 -8.08 -13.78 -12.76
CA GLU A 247 -9.46 -13.72 -13.23
C GLU A 247 -9.96 -12.27 -13.23
N ARG A 248 -10.93 -11.98 -14.07
CA ARG A 248 -11.56 -10.66 -14.19
C ARG A 248 -13.07 -10.81 -14.15
N THR A 249 -13.77 -9.90 -13.50
CA THR A 249 -15.23 -10.01 -13.28
C THR A 249 -16.04 -10.07 -14.57
N ASP A 250 -15.49 -9.59 -15.68
CA ASP A 250 -16.10 -9.70 -17.03
C ASP A 250 -15.83 -11.06 -17.71
N GLY A 251 -15.01 -11.92 -17.12
CA GLY A 251 -14.62 -13.22 -17.67
C GLY A 251 -13.48 -13.16 -18.69
N SER A 252 -12.82 -12.02 -18.84
CA SER A 252 -11.65 -11.88 -19.74
C SER A 252 -10.34 -12.41 -19.13
N GLY A 253 -10.37 -12.84 -17.85
CA GLY A 253 -9.24 -13.33 -17.10
C GLY A 253 -8.85 -14.78 -17.43
N TYR A 254 -7.92 -15.32 -16.67
CA TYR A 254 -7.43 -16.68 -16.75
C TYR A 254 -7.10 -17.24 -15.35
N PRO A 255 -7.00 -18.57 -15.14
CA PRO A 255 -6.98 -19.63 -16.16
C PRO A 255 -8.37 -20.11 -16.60
N ASN A 256 -9.45 -19.86 -15.82
CA ASN A 256 -10.75 -20.48 -16.02
C ASN A 256 -11.78 -19.54 -16.70
N GLY A 257 -11.53 -18.23 -16.80
CA GLY A 257 -12.46 -17.24 -17.32
C GLY A 257 -13.69 -17.04 -16.43
N LEU A 258 -13.52 -17.09 -15.12
CA LEU A 258 -14.56 -16.92 -14.11
C LEU A 258 -15.15 -15.50 -14.15
N LYS A 259 -16.42 -15.36 -13.72
CA LYS A 259 -17.13 -14.09 -13.77
C LYS A 259 -17.73 -13.71 -12.41
N GLY A 260 -17.68 -12.41 -12.10
CA GLY A 260 -18.37 -11.86 -10.94
C GLY A 260 -18.13 -12.65 -9.66
N ASP A 261 -19.19 -13.15 -9.06
CA ASP A 261 -19.18 -13.86 -7.78
C ASP A 261 -18.61 -15.30 -7.84
N GLU A 262 -18.22 -15.79 -9.02
CA GLU A 262 -17.47 -17.06 -9.15
C GLU A 262 -16.02 -16.91 -8.70
N ILE A 263 -15.52 -15.65 -8.62
CA ILE A 263 -14.17 -15.33 -8.19
C ILE A 263 -14.19 -15.09 -6.68
N ASP A 264 -13.34 -15.81 -5.94
CA ASP A 264 -13.18 -15.63 -4.49
C ASP A 264 -12.88 -14.17 -4.11
N ASP A 265 -13.48 -13.67 -3.03
CA ASP A 265 -13.31 -12.29 -2.56
C ASP A 265 -11.84 -11.92 -2.35
N PHE A 266 -11.04 -12.83 -1.76
CA PHE A 266 -9.61 -12.58 -1.52
C PHE A 266 -8.83 -12.56 -2.83
N ALA A 267 -9.19 -13.41 -3.80
CA ALA A 267 -8.60 -13.37 -5.13
C ALA A 267 -8.85 -12.04 -5.83
N GLN A 268 -10.05 -11.48 -5.71
CA GLN A 268 -10.38 -10.15 -6.27
C GLN A 268 -9.56 -9.02 -5.62
N ILE A 269 -9.35 -9.07 -4.30
CA ILE A 269 -8.52 -8.10 -3.58
C ILE A 269 -7.05 -8.23 -4.00
N VAL A 270 -6.52 -9.46 -4.04
CA VAL A 270 -5.15 -9.73 -4.48
C VAL A 270 -4.94 -9.26 -5.93
N ALA A 271 -5.93 -9.47 -6.82
CA ALA A 271 -5.86 -9.00 -8.21
C ALA A 271 -5.74 -7.46 -8.33
N ILE A 272 -6.46 -6.70 -7.49
CA ILE A 272 -6.35 -5.24 -7.43
C ILE A 272 -4.96 -4.84 -6.91
N ALA A 273 -4.50 -5.47 -5.82
CA ALA A 273 -3.20 -5.19 -5.22
C ALA A 273 -2.04 -5.50 -6.19
N ASP A 274 -2.09 -6.67 -6.87
CA ASP A 274 -1.09 -7.09 -7.87
C ASP A 274 -0.96 -6.06 -9.00
N VAL A 275 -2.09 -5.69 -9.62
CA VAL A 275 -2.08 -4.72 -10.73
C VAL A 275 -1.58 -3.35 -10.27
N TYR A 276 -1.98 -2.88 -9.08
CA TYR A 276 -1.49 -1.61 -8.55
C TYR A 276 0.03 -1.63 -8.32
N VAL A 277 0.53 -2.65 -7.64
CA VAL A 277 1.98 -2.83 -7.40
C VAL A 277 2.73 -2.96 -8.71
N ALA A 278 2.20 -3.69 -9.70
CA ALA A 278 2.81 -3.82 -11.01
C ALA A 278 2.87 -2.50 -11.79
N MET A 279 1.93 -1.57 -11.55
CA MET A 279 1.93 -0.24 -12.19
C MET A 279 2.85 0.77 -11.48
N THR A 280 2.96 0.69 -10.17
CA THR A 280 3.70 1.66 -9.35
C THR A 280 5.13 1.28 -9.06
N ASN A 281 5.52 0.00 -9.23
CA ASN A 281 6.91 -0.42 -9.10
C ASN A 281 7.69 -0.13 -10.39
N PRO A 282 8.92 0.39 -10.31
CA PRO A 282 9.79 0.55 -11.47
C PRO A 282 10.14 -0.83 -12.04
N ARG A 283 10.22 -0.92 -13.37
CA ARG A 283 10.70 -2.10 -14.08
C ARG A 283 11.86 -1.70 -14.98
N VAL A 284 12.72 -2.65 -15.33
CA VAL A 284 13.91 -2.42 -16.19
C VAL A 284 13.59 -1.60 -17.44
N TYR A 285 12.34 -1.62 -17.93
CA TYR A 285 11.89 -0.96 -19.16
C TYR A 285 10.84 0.13 -18.96
N ARG A 286 10.46 0.46 -17.70
CA ARG A 286 9.40 1.42 -17.42
C ARG A 286 9.66 2.13 -16.10
N GLN A 287 9.62 3.47 -16.14
CA GLN A 287 9.55 4.27 -14.91
C GLN A 287 8.27 3.94 -14.13
N ALA A 288 8.32 4.05 -12.80
CA ALA A 288 7.14 3.91 -11.96
C ALA A 288 6.08 4.96 -12.36
N ASN A 289 4.83 4.54 -12.45
CA ASN A 289 3.74 5.50 -12.61
C ASN A 289 3.54 6.25 -11.29
N CYS A 290 3.14 7.50 -11.40
CA CYS A 290 2.56 8.22 -10.27
C CYS A 290 1.40 7.39 -9.67
N PRO A 291 1.30 7.25 -8.35
CA PRO A 291 0.18 6.56 -7.71
C PRO A 291 -1.20 7.04 -8.15
N PHE A 292 -1.38 8.33 -8.38
CA PHE A 292 -2.63 8.90 -8.89
C PHE A 292 -2.89 8.52 -10.35
N ASP A 293 -1.84 8.37 -11.18
CA ASP A 293 -1.99 7.85 -12.54
C ASP A 293 -2.43 6.38 -12.52
N ALA A 294 -1.84 5.56 -11.64
CA ALA A 294 -2.24 4.17 -11.46
C ALA A 294 -3.71 4.08 -11.00
N MET A 295 -4.11 4.87 -10.01
CA MET A 295 -5.51 4.94 -9.57
C MET A 295 -6.45 5.43 -10.68
N SER A 296 -6.01 6.37 -11.53
CA SER A 296 -6.79 6.88 -12.66
C SER A 296 -7.07 5.79 -13.71
N VAL A 297 -6.13 4.87 -13.94
CA VAL A 297 -6.36 3.70 -14.80
C VAL A 297 -7.48 2.82 -14.24
N PHE A 298 -7.47 2.56 -12.94
CA PHE A 298 -8.55 1.82 -12.29
C PHE A 298 -9.90 2.54 -12.37
N GLU A 299 -9.91 3.87 -12.20
CA GLU A 299 -11.13 4.68 -12.27
C GLU A 299 -11.73 4.68 -13.68
N GLN A 300 -10.92 4.67 -14.73
CA GLN A 300 -11.37 4.70 -16.13
C GLN A 300 -11.80 3.33 -16.65
N ASP A 301 -10.99 2.31 -16.44
CA ASP A 301 -11.15 1.00 -17.07
C ASP A 301 -11.38 -0.14 -16.08
N GLY A 302 -11.12 0.08 -14.79
CA GLY A 302 -11.10 -0.96 -13.77
C GLY A 302 -12.48 -1.54 -13.44
N PHE A 303 -13.54 -0.73 -13.49
CA PHE A 303 -14.91 -1.16 -13.10
C PHE A 303 -15.52 -2.25 -13.99
N GLN A 304 -14.95 -2.53 -15.14
CA GLN A 304 -15.37 -3.66 -15.98
C GLN A 304 -14.66 -4.96 -15.55
N GLN A 305 -13.42 -4.84 -15.06
CA GLN A 305 -12.54 -5.96 -14.76
C GLN A 305 -12.50 -6.33 -13.27
N PHE A 306 -12.79 -5.39 -12.39
CA PHE A 306 -12.75 -5.56 -10.94
C PHE A 306 -14.09 -5.20 -10.30
N SER A 307 -14.48 -5.92 -9.26
CA SER A 307 -15.71 -5.64 -8.54
C SER A 307 -15.68 -4.27 -7.86
N PRO A 308 -16.69 -3.41 -8.07
CA PRO A 308 -16.81 -2.14 -7.34
C PRO A 308 -16.79 -2.32 -5.82
N LYS A 309 -17.25 -3.47 -5.31
CA LYS A 309 -17.24 -3.83 -3.88
C LYS A 309 -15.84 -3.68 -3.26
N PHE A 310 -14.79 -4.04 -4.02
CA PHE A 310 -13.41 -4.00 -3.56
C PHE A 310 -12.64 -2.83 -4.14
N LEU A 311 -12.92 -2.45 -5.37
CA LEU A 311 -12.18 -1.40 -6.06
C LEU A 311 -12.42 -0.01 -5.46
N LEU A 312 -13.66 0.35 -5.13
CA LEU A 312 -13.96 1.66 -4.57
C LEU A 312 -13.30 1.91 -3.22
N PRO A 313 -13.45 1.01 -2.20
CA PRO A 313 -12.78 1.22 -0.92
C PRO A 313 -11.24 1.19 -1.03
N PHE A 314 -10.70 0.41 -1.98
CA PHE A 314 -9.27 0.45 -2.27
C PHE A 314 -8.83 1.83 -2.78
N LEU A 315 -9.50 2.39 -3.79
CA LEU A 315 -9.18 3.71 -4.34
C LEU A 315 -9.32 4.82 -3.28
N GLU A 316 -10.39 4.76 -2.47
CA GLU A 316 -10.60 5.70 -1.36
C GLU A 316 -9.50 5.60 -0.31
N GLY A 317 -9.16 4.38 0.13
CA GLY A 317 -8.09 4.15 1.10
C GLY A 317 -6.74 4.64 0.61
N MET A 318 -6.40 4.31 -0.64
CA MET A 318 -5.16 4.79 -1.28
C MET A 318 -5.13 6.31 -1.38
N ALA A 319 -6.15 6.94 -1.95
CA ALA A 319 -6.16 8.40 -2.13
C ALA A 319 -6.12 9.14 -0.79
N ASN A 320 -6.87 8.65 0.21
CA ASN A 320 -6.87 9.25 1.55
C ASN A 320 -5.50 9.13 2.24
N SER A 321 -4.70 8.12 1.92
CA SER A 321 -3.34 8.00 2.47
C SER A 321 -2.42 9.15 2.02
N TYR A 322 -2.74 9.83 0.92
CA TYR A 322 -1.99 10.98 0.42
C TYR A 322 -2.44 12.34 0.97
N ILE A 323 -3.48 12.38 1.78
CA ILE A 323 -3.88 13.65 2.42
C ILE A 323 -2.72 14.15 3.29
N ASN A 324 -2.40 15.43 3.18
CA ASN A 324 -1.25 16.13 3.76
C ASN A 324 0.10 15.84 3.09
N CYS A 325 0.14 15.04 2.02
CA CYS A 325 1.37 14.86 1.25
C CYS A 325 1.59 16.05 0.30
N THR A 326 2.86 16.43 0.17
CA THR A 326 3.30 17.39 -0.83
C THR A 326 3.36 16.70 -2.20
N VAL A 327 2.81 17.35 -3.20
CA VAL A 327 2.77 16.87 -4.59
C VAL A 327 3.23 17.95 -5.54
N GLN A 328 3.82 17.54 -6.65
CA GLN A 328 4.12 18.41 -7.78
C GLN A 328 3.08 18.21 -8.88
N LEU A 329 2.69 19.27 -9.52
CA LEU A 329 1.82 19.26 -10.68
C LEU A 329 2.64 19.18 -11.97
N ASN A 330 1.98 18.81 -13.07
CA ASN A 330 2.59 18.76 -14.41
C ASN A 330 3.03 20.14 -14.97
N ASP A 331 2.69 21.23 -14.29
CA ASP A 331 3.12 22.61 -14.56
C ASP A 331 4.16 23.12 -13.55
N ASP A 332 4.86 22.20 -12.87
CA ASP A 332 5.91 22.43 -11.88
C ASP A 332 5.47 23.11 -10.57
N ARG A 333 4.19 23.43 -10.41
CA ARG A 333 3.71 23.96 -9.12
C ARG A 333 3.73 22.85 -8.05
N ILE A 334 4.12 23.24 -6.85
CA ILE A 334 4.13 22.37 -5.67
C ILE A 334 2.97 22.75 -4.76
N GLY A 335 2.23 21.76 -4.29
CA GLY A 335 1.12 21.96 -3.37
C GLY A 335 0.93 20.78 -2.44
N GLU A 336 0.00 20.90 -1.51
CA GLU A 336 -0.36 19.89 -0.52
C GLU A 336 -1.77 19.37 -0.79
N ILE A 337 -1.96 18.06 -0.79
CA ILE A 337 -3.29 17.44 -0.89
C ILE A 337 -4.05 17.69 0.41
N ILE A 338 -5.19 18.38 0.32
CA ILE A 338 -5.98 18.74 1.50
C ILE A 338 -7.30 18.00 1.60
N MET A 339 -7.83 17.53 0.49
CA MET A 339 -9.12 16.84 0.46
C MET A 339 -9.22 15.93 -0.75
N ILE A 340 -9.80 14.75 -0.54
CA ILE A 340 -10.20 13.84 -1.60
C ILE A 340 -11.73 13.94 -1.74
N ASP A 341 -12.20 14.15 -2.97
CA ASP A 341 -13.62 14.07 -3.29
C ASP A 341 -13.96 12.63 -3.73
N SER A 342 -14.91 12.00 -3.07
CA SER A 342 -15.33 10.62 -3.38
C SER A 342 -15.89 10.45 -4.80
N GLN A 343 -16.34 11.52 -5.44
CA GLN A 343 -16.79 11.49 -6.85
C GLN A 343 -15.63 11.66 -7.85
N HIS A 344 -14.47 12.15 -7.39
CA HIS A 344 -13.29 12.45 -8.19
C HIS A 344 -12.02 12.04 -7.43
N ILE A 345 -11.92 10.77 -7.04
CA ILE A 345 -10.90 10.25 -6.14
C ILE A 345 -9.48 10.59 -6.61
N THR A 346 -9.25 10.52 -7.93
CA THR A 346 -7.93 10.80 -8.53
C THR A 346 -7.67 12.27 -8.82
N ARG A 347 -8.62 13.14 -8.47
CA ARG A 347 -8.57 14.60 -8.70
C ARG A 347 -8.77 15.37 -7.40
N PRO A 348 -7.80 15.33 -6.47
CA PRO A 348 -7.94 15.96 -5.17
C PRO A 348 -8.00 17.49 -5.24
N VAL A 349 -8.43 18.08 -4.14
CA VAL A 349 -8.21 19.50 -3.87
C VAL A 349 -6.83 19.67 -3.27
N ILE A 350 -6.03 20.53 -3.85
CA ILE A 350 -4.68 20.87 -3.39
C ILE A 350 -4.60 22.31 -2.92
N LYS A 351 -3.70 22.57 -1.97
CA LYS A 351 -3.37 23.91 -1.51
C LYS A 351 -2.00 24.29 -2.05
N ILE A 352 -1.93 25.39 -2.79
CA ILE A 352 -0.69 26.02 -3.24
C ILE A 352 -0.64 27.41 -2.60
N GLU A 353 0.36 27.65 -1.76
CA GLU A 353 0.46 28.86 -0.94
C GLU A 353 -0.83 29.13 -0.16
N ASN A 354 -1.59 30.17 -0.52
CA ASN A 354 -2.86 30.55 0.09
C ASN A 354 -4.09 30.26 -0.80
N GLN A 355 -3.92 29.51 -1.89
CA GLN A 355 -5.00 29.19 -2.84
C GLN A 355 -5.35 27.72 -2.79
N PHE A 356 -6.65 27.44 -2.87
CA PHE A 356 -7.17 26.08 -3.01
C PHE A 356 -7.53 25.82 -4.46
N ILE A 357 -6.98 24.75 -5.02
CA ILE A 357 -7.15 24.35 -6.40
C ILE A 357 -7.85 23.00 -6.43
N ASP A 358 -9.05 22.98 -6.99
CA ASP A 358 -9.83 21.77 -7.22
C ASP A 358 -9.43 21.18 -8.58
N LEU A 359 -8.67 20.07 -8.56
CA LEU A 359 -8.18 19.45 -9.78
C LEU A 359 -9.30 18.80 -10.62
N ALA A 360 -10.46 18.49 -10.02
CA ALA A 360 -11.61 18.00 -10.78
C ALA A 360 -12.12 19.05 -11.78
N LYS A 361 -11.93 20.35 -11.48
CA LYS A 361 -12.33 21.46 -12.35
C LYS A 361 -11.31 21.85 -13.41
N ILE A 362 -10.06 21.36 -13.28
CA ILE A 362 -8.94 21.74 -14.16
C ILE A 362 -8.41 20.51 -14.87
N LYS A 363 -9.00 20.17 -16.02
CA LYS A 363 -8.66 18.93 -16.77
C LYS A 363 -7.21 18.82 -17.23
N SER A 364 -6.52 19.94 -17.45
CA SER A 364 -5.12 19.97 -17.91
C SER A 364 -4.09 19.84 -16.80
N CYS A 365 -4.51 19.91 -15.53
CA CYS A 365 -3.59 19.83 -14.40
C CYS A 365 -3.60 18.41 -13.84
N LEU A 366 -2.45 17.75 -13.90
CA LEU A 366 -2.22 16.37 -13.43
C LEU A 366 -1.27 16.41 -12.24
N LEU A 367 -1.43 15.45 -11.34
CA LEU A 367 -0.49 15.22 -10.26
C LEU A 367 0.73 14.48 -10.81
N TYR A 368 1.89 15.04 -10.52
CA TYR A 368 3.17 14.38 -10.69
C TYR A 368 3.71 14.19 -9.28
N THR A 369 3.85 12.95 -8.81
CA THR A 369 4.42 12.74 -7.49
C THR A 369 5.87 13.14 -7.49
N SER A 370 6.29 13.78 -6.42
CA SER A 370 7.60 14.28 -6.08
C SER A 370 8.75 13.82 -7.00
N PRO A 371 9.48 14.73 -7.64
CA PRO A 371 10.55 14.34 -8.53
C PRO A 371 11.62 13.57 -7.76
N SER A 372 12.01 12.42 -8.31
CA SER A 372 13.27 11.78 -7.94
C SER A 372 14.41 12.77 -8.23
N PRO A 373 15.44 12.91 -7.37
CA PRO A 373 16.56 13.83 -7.58
C PRO A 373 17.40 13.57 -8.83
N ARG A 374 17.02 12.63 -9.69
CA ARG A 374 17.77 12.20 -10.89
C ARG A 374 17.41 12.92 -12.19
N ASP A 375 16.43 13.83 -12.16
CA ASP A 375 16.00 14.57 -13.36
C ASP A 375 16.57 16.00 -13.37
N LYS A 376 17.88 16.14 -13.07
CA LYS A 376 18.66 17.34 -13.37
C LYS A 376 19.95 16.97 -14.10
#